data_3076ddc28ac35c5e73d26f4ab21de49f
#
_entry.id   3076ddc28ac35c5e73d26f4ab21de49f
#
_cell.length_a   1.000
_cell.length_b   1.000
_cell.length_c   1.000
_cell.angle_alpha   90.00
_cell.angle_beta   90.00
_cell.angle_gamma   90.00
#
_symmetry.space_group_name_H-M   'P 1'
#
loop_
_entity.id
_entity.type
_entity.pdbx_description
1 polymer ?
#
loop_
_entity_poly.entity_id
_entity_poly.type
_entity_poly.pdbx_seq_one_letter_code
_entity_poly.pdbx_strand_id
1 'polypeptide(L)'
;MFLAASREYERNAILGPIERNMTVAIAQAFRKQGKAFLGRFQDLADKLPGILTESEWIELLELAQLETRDLFVNTATEGATLAMVAGIRRTADDLGLPETVLGGAKTWTALLTVAGLRKLLRGGAGAGGPPGLFGALAGAAEMPPVAVVLGIQFGLQNPRAVDYISRVGAALVTKIDETTRDYIRTVITTGVREGQSYNEIAKAITSRYSEFAVGRPQLHIDSRAHLIAVTEVGQAYSEGNHIVGETLRDAGLKMEKRWLVMGDERTCPVCMGNEGVDWIPFDQMFPSGHMRPLAHPACRCDLLMQAVT
;
A
#
# COMPACT_ATOMS: atom_id res chain seq x y z
N MET A 1 11.27 -18.02 18.59
CA MET A 1 10.50 -18.80 17.61
C MET A 1 8.98 -18.70 17.83
N PHE A 2 8.44 -19.03 19.03
CA PHE A 2 6.99 -18.94 19.30
C PHE A 2 6.40 -17.53 19.13
N LEU A 3 7.08 -16.49 19.59
CA LEU A 3 6.60 -15.11 19.46
C LEU A 3 6.47 -14.68 17.98
N ALA A 4 7.48 -14.98 17.17
CA ALA A 4 7.46 -14.64 15.73
C ALA A 4 6.33 -15.37 15.00
N ALA A 5 6.13 -16.66 15.26
CA ALA A 5 5.05 -17.44 14.64
C ALA A 5 3.64 -16.96 15.07
N SER A 6 3.44 -16.61 16.35
CA SER A 6 2.19 -16.01 16.84
C SER A 6 1.93 -14.68 16.17
N ARG A 7 2.93 -13.81 16.08
CA ARG A 7 2.83 -12.50 15.42
C ARG A 7 2.52 -12.61 13.93
N GLU A 8 3.18 -13.54 13.22
CA GLU A 8 2.89 -13.78 11.81
C GLU A 8 1.44 -14.22 11.60
N TYR A 9 0.94 -15.15 12.43
CA TYR A 9 -0.43 -15.61 12.36
C TYR A 9 -1.42 -14.46 12.56
N GLU A 10 -1.25 -13.68 13.62
CA GLU A 10 -2.12 -12.54 13.94
C GLU A 10 -2.06 -11.45 12.86
N ARG A 11 -0.85 -11.10 12.40
CA ARG A 11 -0.66 -10.16 11.30
C ARG A 11 -1.37 -10.63 10.03
N ASN A 12 -1.20 -11.89 9.65
CA ASN A 12 -1.83 -12.45 8.46
C ASN A 12 -3.35 -12.55 8.58
N ALA A 13 -3.88 -12.78 9.79
CA ALA A 13 -5.32 -12.75 10.03
C ALA A 13 -5.91 -11.35 9.79
N ILE A 14 -5.18 -10.30 10.15
CA ILE A 14 -5.60 -8.90 9.97
C ILE A 14 -5.36 -8.42 8.53
N LEU A 15 -4.14 -8.58 8.03
CA LEU A 15 -3.73 -8.01 6.73
C LEU A 15 -4.16 -8.87 5.55
N GLY A 16 -4.23 -10.18 5.69
CA GLY A 16 -4.56 -11.09 4.59
C GLY A 16 -5.86 -10.77 3.85
N PRO A 17 -6.98 -10.42 4.50
CA PRO A 17 -8.17 -9.94 3.82
C PRO A 17 -7.95 -8.65 3.03
N ILE A 18 -7.20 -7.70 3.58
CA ILE A 18 -6.88 -6.40 2.93
C ILE A 18 -6.01 -6.66 1.70
N GLU A 19 -4.96 -7.45 1.83
CA GLU A 19 -4.04 -7.85 0.75
C GLU A 19 -4.78 -8.55 -0.40
N ARG A 20 -5.67 -9.50 -0.09
CA ARG A 20 -6.48 -10.18 -1.12
C ARG A 20 -7.41 -9.23 -1.87
N ASN A 21 -8.12 -8.38 -1.16
CA ASN A 21 -9.04 -7.41 -1.78
C ASN A 21 -8.29 -6.42 -2.67
N MET A 22 -7.17 -5.91 -2.18
CA MET A 22 -6.31 -5.00 -2.94
C MET A 22 -5.69 -5.70 -4.15
N THR A 23 -5.25 -6.96 -4.02
CA THR A 23 -4.74 -7.77 -5.13
C THR A 23 -5.78 -7.89 -6.26
N VAL A 24 -7.01 -8.26 -5.91
CA VAL A 24 -8.10 -8.41 -6.89
C VAL A 24 -8.40 -7.07 -7.59
N ALA A 25 -8.47 -5.98 -6.84
CA ALA A 25 -8.76 -4.67 -7.39
C ALA A 25 -7.65 -4.16 -8.32
N ILE A 26 -6.38 -4.33 -7.94
CA ILE A 26 -5.22 -3.99 -8.79
C ILE A 26 -5.19 -4.87 -10.05
N ALA A 27 -5.47 -6.17 -9.93
CA ALA A 27 -5.54 -7.07 -11.08
C ALA A 27 -6.64 -6.65 -12.06
N GLN A 28 -7.80 -6.23 -11.56
CA GLN A 28 -8.88 -5.69 -12.39
C GLN A 28 -8.49 -4.38 -13.07
N ALA A 29 -7.78 -3.49 -12.37
CA ALA A 29 -7.29 -2.24 -12.94
C ALA A 29 -6.29 -2.51 -14.08
N PHE A 30 -5.34 -3.43 -13.92
CA PHE A 30 -4.45 -3.85 -15.01
C PHE A 30 -5.19 -4.42 -16.22
N ARG A 31 -6.19 -5.30 -16.00
CA ARG A 31 -7.01 -5.83 -17.12
C ARG A 31 -7.77 -4.73 -17.84
N LYS A 32 -8.32 -3.75 -17.10
CA LYS A 32 -9.02 -2.62 -17.69
C LYS A 32 -8.06 -1.73 -18.49
N GLN A 33 -6.87 -1.48 -17.97
CA GLN A 33 -5.82 -0.72 -18.65
C GLN A 33 -5.41 -1.40 -19.96
N GLY A 34 -5.21 -2.72 -19.96
CA GLY A 34 -4.89 -3.49 -21.18
C GLY A 34 -6.00 -3.45 -22.23
N LYS A 35 -7.28 -3.50 -21.79
CA LYS A 35 -8.43 -3.35 -22.70
C LYS A 35 -8.53 -1.94 -23.29
N ALA A 36 -8.33 -0.91 -22.49
CA ALA A 36 -8.33 0.48 -22.93
C ALA A 36 -7.22 0.73 -23.97
N PHE A 37 -6.02 0.19 -23.73
CA PHE A 37 -4.91 0.25 -24.67
C PHE A 37 -5.28 -0.45 -26.00
N LEU A 38 -5.79 -1.68 -25.95
CA LEU A 38 -6.14 -2.45 -27.14
C LEU A 38 -7.24 -1.78 -27.98
N GLY A 39 -8.28 -1.24 -27.34
CA GLY A 39 -9.34 -0.49 -28.03
C GLY A 39 -8.80 0.72 -28.76
N ARG A 40 -7.95 1.52 -28.14
CA ARG A 40 -7.33 2.69 -28.77
C ARG A 40 -6.39 2.30 -29.92
N PHE A 41 -5.65 1.21 -29.74
CA PHE A 41 -4.79 0.68 -30.82
C PHE A 41 -5.64 0.27 -32.03
N GLN A 42 -6.74 -0.45 -31.85
CA GLN A 42 -7.63 -0.87 -32.94
C GLN A 42 -8.24 0.33 -33.66
N ASP A 43 -8.73 1.33 -32.92
CA ASP A 43 -9.28 2.57 -33.48
C ASP A 43 -8.26 3.35 -34.32
N LEU A 44 -6.96 3.28 -33.93
CA LEU A 44 -5.88 3.94 -34.68
C LEU A 44 -5.46 3.11 -35.90
N ALA A 45 -5.33 1.79 -35.74
CA ALA A 45 -4.97 0.88 -36.83
C ALA A 45 -5.96 0.91 -37.99
N ASP A 46 -7.27 1.12 -37.69
CA ASP A 46 -8.30 1.24 -38.72
C ASP A 46 -8.22 2.57 -39.52
N LYS A 47 -7.57 3.60 -38.93
CA LYS A 47 -7.50 4.95 -39.53
C LYS A 47 -6.19 5.24 -40.24
N LEU A 48 -5.11 4.58 -39.88
CA LEU A 48 -3.77 4.87 -40.38
C LEU A 48 -3.14 3.62 -41.00
N PRO A 49 -2.94 3.55 -42.31
CA PRO A 49 -2.26 2.43 -42.99
C PRO A 49 -0.73 2.49 -42.83
N GLY A 50 -0.21 3.16 -41.83
CA GLY A 50 1.22 3.42 -41.62
C GLY A 50 1.81 2.73 -40.39
N ILE A 51 3.14 2.77 -40.33
CA ILE A 51 3.92 2.20 -39.23
C ILE A 51 3.82 3.12 -38.00
N LEU A 52 3.32 2.59 -36.85
CA LEU A 52 3.35 3.29 -35.58
C LEU A 52 4.80 3.49 -35.10
N THR A 53 5.16 4.73 -34.79
CA THR A 53 6.40 5.08 -34.14
C THR A 53 6.40 4.70 -32.65
N GLU A 54 7.55 4.61 -32.02
CA GLU A 54 7.66 4.38 -30.59
C GLU A 54 6.86 5.43 -29.80
N SER A 55 6.87 6.69 -30.24
CA SER A 55 6.14 7.78 -29.60
C SER A 55 4.62 7.55 -29.63
N GLU A 56 4.08 7.10 -30.75
CA GLU A 56 2.63 6.79 -30.87
C GLU A 56 2.22 5.61 -29.99
N TRP A 57 3.05 4.58 -29.89
CA TRP A 57 2.83 3.48 -28.95
C TRP A 57 2.80 3.97 -27.49
N ILE A 58 3.73 4.85 -27.11
CA ILE A 58 3.79 5.41 -25.76
C ILE A 58 2.57 6.29 -25.47
N GLU A 59 2.13 7.11 -26.44
CA GLU A 59 0.93 7.94 -26.30
C GLU A 59 -0.34 7.08 -26.04
N LEU A 60 -0.51 6.00 -26.80
CA LEU A 60 -1.63 5.05 -26.56
C LEU A 60 -1.60 4.47 -25.14
N LEU A 61 -0.41 4.14 -24.66
CA LEU A 61 -0.22 3.65 -23.30
C LEU A 61 -0.57 4.71 -22.25
N GLU A 62 -0.09 5.93 -22.41
CA GLU A 62 -0.36 7.03 -21.47
C GLU A 62 -1.86 7.37 -21.37
N LEU A 63 -2.56 7.34 -22.50
CA LEU A 63 -4.02 7.53 -22.52
C LEU A 63 -4.75 6.40 -21.79
N ALA A 64 -4.30 5.15 -21.93
CA ALA A 64 -4.88 4.03 -21.20
C ALA A 64 -4.56 4.08 -19.69
N GLN A 65 -3.36 4.55 -19.32
CA GLN A 65 -2.97 4.80 -17.93
C GLN A 65 -3.82 5.90 -17.31
N LEU A 66 -4.02 7.02 -18.00
CA LEU A 66 -4.85 8.13 -17.54
C LEU A 66 -6.30 7.69 -17.26
N GLU A 67 -6.89 6.89 -18.16
CA GLU A 67 -8.27 6.38 -17.99
C GLU A 67 -8.44 5.49 -16.76
N THR A 68 -7.39 4.78 -16.36
CA THR A 68 -7.46 3.81 -15.26
C THR A 68 -6.81 4.30 -13.96
N ARG A 69 -6.24 5.50 -13.96
CA ARG A 69 -5.48 6.06 -12.82
C ARG A 69 -6.27 6.06 -11.54
N ASP A 70 -7.53 6.53 -11.56
CA ASP A 70 -8.36 6.63 -10.38
C ASP A 70 -8.66 5.27 -9.74
N LEU A 71 -8.70 4.20 -10.53
CA LEU A 71 -8.89 2.85 -9.99
C LEU A 71 -7.69 2.43 -9.13
N PHE A 72 -6.47 2.71 -9.58
CA PHE A 72 -5.27 2.43 -8.83
C PHE A 72 -5.16 3.32 -7.59
N VAL A 73 -5.38 4.64 -7.73
CA VAL A 73 -5.34 5.60 -6.61
C VAL A 73 -6.33 5.20 -5.51
N ASN A 74 -7.58 4.97 -5.87
CA ASN A 74 -8.63 4.61 -4.90
C ASN A 74 -8.33 3.28 -4.21
N THR A 75 -7.87 2.28 -4.97
CA THR A 75 -7.50 0.97 -4.42
C THR A 75 -6.32 1.08 -3.45
N ALA A 76 -5.29 1.83 -3.83
CA ALA A 76 -4.11 2.03 -2.99
C ALA A 76 -4.46 2.78 -1.69
N THR A 77 -5.22 3.86 -1.80
CA THR A 77 -5.66 4.67 -0.65
C THR A 77 -6.54 3.86 0.30
N GLU A 78 -7.50 3.09 -0.22
CA GLU A 78 -8.38 2.23 0.58
C GLU A 78 -7.57 1.17 1.33
N GLY A 79 -6.69 0.45 0.63
CA GLY A 79 -5.85 -0.60 1.23
C GLY A 79 -4.88 -0.06 2.28
N ALA A 80 -4.20 1.05 1.98
CA ALA A 80 -3.28 1.71 2.90
C ALA A 80 -4.00 2.22 4.17
N THR A 81 -5.19 2.80 4.02
CA THR A 81 -5.97 3.30 5.15
C THR A 81 -6.34 2.17 6.11
N LEU A 82 -6.88 1.07 5.59
CA LEU A 82 -7.24 -0.10 6.41
C LEU A 82 -6.03 -0.71 7.11
N ALA A 83 -4.92 -0.85 6.41
CA ALA A 83 -3.70 -1.42 6.95
C ALA A 83 -3.07 -0.53 8.04
N MET A 84 -3.05 0.79 7.83
CA MET A 84 -2.54 1.75 8.81
C MET A 84 -3.36 1.73 10.11
N VAL A 85 -4.68 1.73 10.00
CA VAL A 85 -5.58 1.60 11.16
C VAL A 85 -5.32 0.31 11.92
N ALA A 86 -5.11 -0.80 11.20
CA ALA A 86 -4.76 -2.07 11.81
C ALA A 86 -3.43 -2.01 12.56
N GLY A 87 -2.42 -1.34 12.00
CA GLY A 87 -1.12 -1.12 12.64
C GLY A 87 -1.22 -0.28 13.91
N ILE A 88 -1.90 0.86 13.84
CA ILE A 88 -2.14 1.74 15.01
C ILE A 88 -2.81 0.94 16.13
N ARG A 89 -3.89 0.23 15.81
CA ARG A 89 -4.62 -0.56 16.80
C ARG A 89 -3.74 -1.64 17.43
N ARG A 90 -3.01 -2.38 16.59
CA ARG A 90 -2.13 -3.43 17.06
C ARG A 90 -1.08 -2.92 18.04
N THR A 91 -0.41 -1.82 17.69
CA THR A 91 0.61 -1.23 18.57
C THR A 91 0.01 -0.72 19.87
N ALA A 92 -1.17 -0.12 19.82
CA ALA A 92 -1.85 0.34 21.02
C ALA A 92 -2.21 -0.83 21.96
N ASP A 93 -2.70 -1.95 21.41
CA ASP A 93 -2.98 -3.17 22.16
C ASP A 93 -1.70 -3.73 22.80
N ASP A 94 -0.60 -3.79 22.05
CA ASP A 94 0.72 -4.27 22.54
C ASP A 94 1.28 -3.41 23.67
N LEU A 95 1.04 -2.11 23.62
CA LEU A 95 1.46 -1.16 24.65
C LEU A 95 0.46 -1.02 25.82
N GLY A 96 -0.64 -1.78 25.78
CA GLY A 96 -1.68 -1.75 26.82
C GLY A 96 -2.44 -0.41 26.88
N LEU A 97 -2.50 0.34 25.78
CA LEU A 97 -3.24 1.60 25.73
C LEU A 97 -4.75 1.32 25.74
N PRO A 98 -5.53 2.09 26.53
CA PRO A 98 -6.97 1.86 26.61
C PRO A 98 -7.67 2.19 25.28
N GLU A 99 -8.69 1.39 24.91
CA GLU A 99 -9.48 1.58 23.68
C GLU A 99 -10.06 3.00 23.55
N THR A 100 -10.32 3.67 24.66
CA THR A 100 -10.80 5.05 24.68
C THR A 100 -9.85 6.05 24.04
N VAL A 101 -8.55 5.77 24.04
CA VAL A 101 -7.50 6.59 23.40
C VAL A 101 -7.56 6.50 21.88
N LEU A 102 -8.12 5.42 21.35
CA LEU A 102 -8.27 5.17 19.92
C LEU A 102 -9.59 5.70 19.32
N GLY A 103 -10.46 6.32 20.12
CA GLY A 103 -11.75 6.84 19.66
C GLY A 103 -12.79 5.75 19.42
N GLY A 104 -13.31 5.13 20.49
CA GLY A 104 -14.47 4.25 20.55
C GLY A 104 -14.52 3.04 19.58
N ALA A 105 -14.45 1.83 20.11
CA ALA A 105 -14.34 0.55 19.38
C ALA A 105 -15.40 0.31 18.28
N LYS A 106 -16.60 0.86 18.38
CA LYS A 106 -17.68 0.67 17.40
C LYS A 106 -17.39 1.33 16.05
N THR A 107 -16.70 2.48 16.05
CA THR A 107 -16.35 3.22 14.84
C THR A 107 -15.22 2.52 14.09
N TRP A 108 -14.27 1.93 14.80
CA TRP A 108 -13.11 1.27 14.22
C TRP A 108 -13.43 -0.09 13.61
N THR A 109 -14.28 -0.87 14.24
CA THR A 109 -14.72 -2.17 13.70
C THR A 109 -15.53 -1.99 12.41
N ALA A 110 -16.31 -0.92 12.31
CA ALA A 110 -17.02 -0.58 11.09
C ALA A 110 -16.09 -0.09 9.96
N LEU A 111 -14.99 0.61 10.30
CA LEU A 111 -13.99 1.09 9.34
C LEU A 111 -13.08 -0.02 8.82
N LEU A 112 -12.80 -1.04 9.63
CA LEU A 112 -11.99 -2.20 9.21
C LEU A 112 -12.70 -3.09 8.17
N THR A 113 -13.90 -2.76 7.76
CA THR A 113 -14.56 -3.42 6.62
C THR A 113 -14.44 -2.55 5.37
N VAL A 114 -14.10 -3.17 4.23
CA VAL A 114 -14.08 -2.50 2.91
C VAL A 114 -15.41 -1.79 2.63
N ALA A 115 -16.54 -2.36 3.06
CA ALA A 115 -17.87 -1.76 2.94
C ALA A 115 -18.03 -0.49 3.79
N GLY A 116 -17.50 -0.48 5.01
CA GLY A 116 -17.51 0.68 5.91
C GLY A 116 -16.70 1.84 5.36
N LEU A 117 -15.48 1.54 4.87
CA LEU A 117 -14.61 2.55 4.27
C LEU A 117 -15.20 3.11 2.96
N ARG A 118 -15.75 2.28 2.08
CA ARG A 118 -16.43 2.72 0.85
C ARG A 118 -17.63 3.60 1.13
N LYS A 119 -18.37 3.34 2.19
CA LYS A 119 -19.48 4.19 2.63
C LYS A 119 -19.00 5.58 3.06
N LEU A 120 -17.88 5.64 3.78
CA LEU A 120 -17.23 6.90 4.18
C LEU A 120 -16.68 7.68 2.98
N LEU A 121 -16.00 7.02 2.05
CA LEU A 121 -15.45 7.64 0.84
C LEU A 121 -16.55 8.18 -0.10
N ARG A 122 -17.71 7.53 -0.19
CA ARG A 122 -18.86 7.97 -1.02
C ARG A 122 -19.70 9.06 -0.37
N GLY A 123 -19.77 9.13 0.95
CA GLY A 123 -20.59 10.11 1.68
C GLY A 123 -20.06 11.55 1.67
N GLY A 124 -18.87 11.78 1.15
CA GLY A 124 -18.18 13.06 1.17
C GLY A 124 -18.15 13.86 -0.14
N ALA A 125 -18.90 13.46 -1.16
CA ALA A 125 -18.96 14.16 -2.45
C ALA A 125 -19.94 15.36 -2.44
N GLY A 126 -19.81 16.26 -1.45
CA GLY A 126 -20.58 17.48 -1.33
C GLY A 126 -19.66 18.69 -1.06
N ALA A 127 -19.51 19.54 -2.11
CA ALA A 127 -19.04 20.92 -2.08
C ALA A 127 -17.68 21.24 -1.41
N GLY A 128 -16.58 21.26 -2.18
CA GLY A 128 -15.50 22.25 -2.03
C GLY A 128 -14.42 22.02 -0.99
N GLY A 129 -14.34 20.82 -0.37
CA GLY A 129 -13.25 20.44 0.55
C GLY A 129 -12.41 19.27 0.03
N PRO A 130 -11.24 18.97 0.63
CA PRO A 130 -10.51 17.75 0.31
C PRO A 130 -11.45 16.54 0.48
N PRO A 131 -11.26 15.46 -0.32
CA PRO A 131 -12.23 14.40 -0.45
C PRO A 131 -12.67 13.84 0.89
N GLY A 132 -13.95 13.67 1.05
CA GLY A 132 -14.74 13.52 2.27
C GLY A 132 -14.39 12.48 3.33
N LEU A 133 -13.32 11.69 3.16
CA LEU A 133 -12.83 10.77 4.20
C LEU A 133 -12.45 11.53 5.48
N PHE A 134 -11.75 12.65 5.35
CA PHE A 134 -11.26 13.40 6.49
C PHE A 134 -12.33 14.28 7.15
N GLY A 135 -13.29 14.79 6.38
CA GLY A 135 -14.44 15.53 6.93
C GLY A 135 -15.40 14.64 7.74
N ALA A 136 -15.62 13.40 7.29
CA ALA A 136 -16.47 12.46 8.00
C ALA A 136 -15.81 11.89 9.27
N LEU A 137 -14.47 11.77 9.28
CA LEU A 137 -13.70 11.32 10.45
C LEU A 137 -13.51 12.43 11.49
N ALA A 138 -13.41 13.69 11.06
CA ALA A 138 -13.29 14.84 11.98
C ALA A 138 -14.57 15.12 12.79
N GLY A 139 -15.75 14.70 12.30
CA GLY A 139 -17.03 14.90 12.97
C GLY A 139 -17.51 13.75 13.86
N ALA A 140 -16.80 12.61 13.92
CA ALA A 140 -17.33 11.37 14.48
C ALA A 140 -16.84 10.98 15.87
N ALA A 141 -15.92 11.71 16.50
CA ALA A 141 -15.40 11.33 17.80
C ALA A 141 -15.13 12.56 18.69
N GLU A 142 -15.94 12.75 19.70
CA GLU A 142 -15.49 13.46 20.89
C GLU A 142 -14.27 12.69 21.43
N MET A 143 -13.11 13.35 21.46
CA MET A 143 -11.89 12.77 22.01
C MET A 143 -12.10 12.41 23.47
N PRO A 144 -11.68 11.21 23.92
CA PRO A 144 -11.78 10.85 25.31
C PRO A 144 -10.99 11.83 26.18
N PRO A 145 -11.46 12.11 27.40
CA PRO A 145 -10.88 13.15 28.28
C PRO A 145 -9.37 13.02 28.51
N VAL A 146 -8.84 11.80 28.55
CA VAL A 146 -7.41 11.52 28.75
C VAL A 146 -6.56 11.90 27.52
N ALA A 147 -7.05 11.67 26.31
CA ALA A 147 -6.35 12.07 25.08
C ALA A 147 -6.34 13.60 24.92
N VAL A 148 -7.42 14.28 25.36
CA VAL A 148 -7.49 15.75 25.41
C VAL A 148 -6.48 16.32 26.41
N VAL A 149 -6.34 15.71 27.59
CA VAL A 149 -5.40 16.16 28.64
C VAL A 149 -3.95 16.02 28.21
N LEU A 150 -3.61 14.96 27.41
CA LEU A 150 -2.24 14.73 26.94
C LEU A 150 -1.98 15.34 25.56
N GLY A 151 -3.00 15.88 24.86
CA GLY A 151 -2.86 16.40 23.51
C GLY A 151 -2.49 15.33 22.48
N ILE A 152 -2.68 14.05 22.81
CA ILE A 152 -2.29 12.91 21.97
C ILE A 152 -3.42 12.57 21.02
N GLN A 153 -3.14 12.61 19.70
CA GLN A 153 -4.06 12.17 18.66
C GLN A 153 -3.57 10.86 18.05
N PHE A 154 -4.37 9.81 18.23
CA PHE A 154 -4.15 8.51 17.61
C PHE A 154 -5.12 8.31 16.44
N GLY A 155 -4.75 7.38 15.55
CA GLY A 155 -5.57 6.99 14.42
C GLY A 155 -5.52 7.95 13.23
N LEU A 156 -6.57 7.94 12.43
CA LEU A 156 -6.63 8.72 11.19
C LEU A 156 -6.78 10.23 11.39
N GLN A 157 -6.97 10.71 12.62
CA GLN A 157 -6.95 12.14 12.96
C GLN A 157 -5.53 12.65 13.18
N ASN A 158 -4.55 11.76 13.33
CA ASN A 158 -3.15 12.14 13.45
C ASN A 158 -2.68 12.77 12.12
N PRO A 159 -2.12 14.00 12.10
CA PRO A 159 -1.66 14.68 10.90
C PRO A 159 -0.66 13.85 10.06
N ARG A 160 0.17 13.02 10.70
CA ARG A 160 1.13 12.14 10.01
C ARG A 160 0.42 11.03 9.25
N ALA A 161 -0.65 10.45 9.83
CA ALA A 161 -1.46 9.44 9.14
C ALA A 161 -2.16 10.03 7.92
N VAL A 162 -2.72 11.23 8.07
CA VAL A 162 -3.36 11.99 6.97
C VAL A 162 -2.35 12.25 5.85
N ASP A 163 -1.18 12.77 6.17
CA ASP A 163 -0.14 13.08 5.20
C ASP A 163 0.36 11.84 4.46
N TYR A 164 0.61 10.74 5.17
CA TYR A 164 1.00 9.47 4.54
C TYR A 164 -0.06 8.97 3.56
N ILE A 165 -1.32 8.87 3.98
CA ILE A 165 -2.41 8.35 3.14
C ILE A 165 -2.63 9.24 1.91
N SER A 166 -2.52 10.56 2.06
CA SER A 166 -2.70 11.49 0.93
C SER A 166 -1.63 11.35 -0.16
N ARG A 167 -0.42 10.94 0.22
CA ARG A 167 0.71 10.78 -0.70
C ARG A 167 0.84 9.38 -1.29
N VAL A 168 0.45 8.34 -0.53
CA VAL A 168 0.72 6.93 -0.91
C VAL A 168 0.05 6.54 -2.22
N GLY A 169 -1.21 6.93 -2.43
CA GLY A 169 -1.96 6.59 -3.64
C GLY A 169 -1.31 7.17 -4.90
N ALA A 170 -0.93 8.44 -4.87
CA ALA A 170 -0.29 9.11 -6.01
C ALA A 170 1.10 8.55 -6.30
N ALA A 171 1.91 8.34 -5.26
CA ALA A 171 3.26 7.78 -5.40
C ALA A 171 3.24 6.35 -5.94
N LEU A 172 2.32 5.52 -5.46
CA LEU A 172 2.17 4.15 -5.95
C LEU A 172 1.77 4.11 -7.42
N VAL A 173 0.80 4.95 -7.83
CA VAL A 173 0.35 5.01 -9.23
C VAL A 173 1.48 5.44 -10.14
N THR A 174 2.24 6.49 -9.78
CA THR A 174 3.41 6.91 -10.55
C THR A 174 4.39 5.75 -10.74
N LYS A 175 4.73 5.03 -9.68
CA LYS A 175 5.63 3.87 -9.74
C LYS A 175 5.07 2.71 -10.58
N ILE A 176 3.76 2.45 -10.51
CA ILE A 176 3.09 1.45 -11.34
C ILE A 176 3.17 1.85 -12.82
N ASP A 177 2.87 3.11 -13.13
CA ASP A 177 2.86 3.63 -14.49
C ASP A 177 4.27 3.62 -15.11
N GLU A 178 5.30 4.08 -14.39
CA GLU A 178 6.69 4.04 -14.84
C GLU A 178 7.15 2.61 -15.14
N THR A 179 7.00 1.69 -14.19
CA THR A 179 7.41 0.30 -14.39
C THR A 179 6.60 -0.41 -15.48
N THR A 180 5.34 -0.06 -15.66
CA THR A 180 4.51 -0.58 -16.75
C THR A 180 5.00 -0.06 -18.09
N ARG A 181 5.32 1.23 -18.18
CA ARG A 181 5.89 1.86 -19.38
C ARG A 181 7.20 1.18 -19.79
N ASP A 182 8.11 0.92 -18.86
CA ASP A 182 9.39 0.27 -19.14
C ASP A 182 9.20 -1.16 -19.67
N TYR A 183 8.28 -1.94 -19.07
CA TYR A 183 7.95 -3.27 -19.57
C TYR A 183 7.36 -3.24 -20.97
N ILE A 184 6.43 -2.34 -21.25
CA ILE A 184 5.79 -2.21 -22.56
C ILE A 184 6.78 -1.69 -23.59
N ARG A 185 7.64 -0.72 -23.26
CA ARG A 185 8.73 -0.27 -24.14
C ARG A 185 9.63 -1.44 -24.57
N THR A 186 9.98 -2.32 -23.64
CA THR A 186 10.78 -3.51 -23.95
C THR A 186 10.05 -4.42 -24.96
N VAL A 187 8.75 -4.64 -24.80
CA VAL A 187 7.95 -5.44 -25.74
C VAL A 187 7.95 -4.80 -27.14
N ILE A 188 7.72 -3.49 -27.22
CA ILE A 188 7.70 -2.76 -28.50
C ILE A 188 9.08 -2.83 -29.17
N THR A 189 10.13 -2.48 -28.45
CA THR A 189 11.51 -2.45 -29.01
C THR A 189 11.93 -3.82 -29.49
N THR A 190 11.61 -4.89 -28.75
CA THR A 190 11.90 -6.26 -29.15
C THR A 190 11.10 -6.66 -30.39
N GLY A 191 9.79 -6.39 -30.41
CA GLY A 191 8.93 -6.71 -31.53
C GLY A 191 9.37 -6.00 -32.82
N VAL A 192 9.70 -4.71 -32.74
CA VAL A 192 10.20 -3.95 -33.90
C VAL A 192 11.53 -4.52 -34.41
N ARG A 193 12.47 -4.84 -33.50
CA ARG A 193 13.76 -5.43 -33.86
C ARG A 193 13.63 -6.81 -34.52
N GLU A 194 12.63 -7.60 -34.09
CA GLU A 194 12.35 -8.93 -34.62
C GLU A 194 11.45 -8.92 -35.87
N GLY A 195 11.01 -7.73 -36.32
CA GLY A 195 10.17 -7.58 -37.49
C GLY A 195 8.74 -8.10 -37.32
N GLN A 196 8.25 -8.11 -36.07
CA GLN A 196 6.88 -8.51 -35.73
C GLN A 196 5.87 -7.51 -36.32
N SER A 197 4.71 -8.01 -36.72
CA SER A 197 3.60 -7.17 -37.13
C SER A 197 3.02 -6.39 -35.94
N TYR A 198 2.33 -5.28 -36.21
CA TYR A 198 1.67 -4.47 -35.18
C TYR A 198 0.66 -5.27 -34.36
N ASN A 199 -0.08 -6.17 -34.99
CA ASN A 199 -1.01 -7.06 -34.32
C ASN A 199 -0.30 -8.01 -33.36
N GLU A 200 0.88 -8.49 -33.70
CA GLU A 200 1.70 -9.33 -32.82
C GLU A 200 2.23 -8.52 -31.63
N ILE A 201 2.72 -7.31 -31.87
CA ILE A 201 3.17 -6.39 -30.80
C ILE A 201 1.99 -6.03 -29.88
N ALA A 202 0.83 -5.64 -30.42
CA ALA A 202 -0.36 -5.32 -29.63
C ALA A 202 -0.85 -6.52 -28.81
N LYS A 203 -0.80 -7.73 -29.39
CA LYS A 203 -1.11 -8.97 -28.68
C LYS A 203 -0.12 -9.25 -27.54
N ALA A 204 1.17 -9.04 -27.79
CA ALA A 204 2.21 -9.18 -26.77
C ALA A 204 2.03 -8.19 -25.63
N ILE A 205 1.70 -6.92 -25.91
CA ILE A 205 1.38 -5.90 -24.90
C ILE A 205 0.17 -6.34 -24.07
N THR A 206 -0.91 -6.77 -24.70
CA THR A 206 -2.13 -7.23 -24.01
C THR A 206 -1.85 -8.45 -23.13
N SER A 207 -1.01 -9.38 -23.60
CA SER A 207 -0.55 -10.53 -22.82
C SER A 207 0.18 -10.09 -21.55
N ARG A 208 1.04 -9.06 -21.61
CA ARG A 208 1.73 -8.51 -20.43
C ARG A 208 0.77 -7.98 -19.38
N TYR A 209 -0.28 -7.27 -19.77
CA TYR A 209 -1.30 -6.84 -18.82
C TYR A 209 -2.01 -8.02 -18.12
N SER A 210 -2.23 -9.11 -18.83
CA SER A 210 -2.76 -10.35 -18.24
C SER A 210 -1.76 -10.99 -17.28
N GLU A 211 -0.48 -11.01 -17.62
CA GLU A 211 0.60 -11.50 -16.75
C GLU A 211 0.74 -10.67 -15.47
N PHE A 212 0.56 -9.35 -15.53
CA PHE A 212 0.56 -8.51 -14.31
C PHE A 212 -0.53 -8.91 -13.32
N ALA A 213 -1.62 -9.48 -13.79
CA ALA A 213 -2.73 -9.93 -12.96
C ALA A 213 -2.59 -11.37 -12.45
N VAL A 214 -1.87 -12.24 -13.17
CA VAL A 214 -1.76 -13.69 -12.89
C VAL A 214 -0.35 -14.26 -13.03
N GLY A 215 0.62 -13.49 -13.51
CA GLY A 215 2.02 -13.92 -13.65
C GLY A 215 2.69 -14.12 -12.28
N ARG A 216 3.80 -14.84 -12.25
CA ARG A 216 4.56 -15.18 -11.05
C ARG A 216 5.87 -14.41 -10.98
N PRO A 217 5.88 -13.19 -10.49
CA PRO A 217 7.12 -12.43 -10.41
C PRO A 217 8.11 -12.96 -9.36
N GLN A 218 7.63 -13.75 -8.36
CA GLN A 218 8.45 -14.32 -7.29
C GLN A 218 7.86 -15.64 -6.80
N LEU A 219 8.69 -16.49 -6.13
CA LEU A 219 8.30 -17.83 -5.68
C LEU A 219 7.03 -17.88 -4.80
N HIS A 220 6.79 -16.87 -3.98
CA HIS A 220 5.65 -16.82 -3.05
C HIS A 220 4.63 -15.74 -3.40
N ILE A 221 4.77 -15.12 -4.58
CA ILE A 221 3.89 -14.06 -5.06
C ILE A 221 3.28 -14.49 -6.39
N ASP A 222 1.97 -14.59 -6.45
CA ASP A 222 1.26 -15.12 -7.60
C ASP A 222 1.26 -14.17 -8.81
N SER A 223 1.35 -12.87 -8.56
CA SER A 223 1.30 -11.87 -9.61
C SER A 223 1.91 -10.55 -9.18
N ARG A 224 2.16 -9.65 -10.14
CA ARG A 224 2.56 -8.28 -9.85
C ARG A 224 1.51 -7.54 -9.01
N ALA A 225 0.23 -7.77 -9.26
CA ALA A 225 -0.86 -7.20 -8.46
C ALA A 225 -0.76 -7.62 -6.99
N HIS A 226 -0.46 -8.90 -6.73
CA HIS A 226 -0.25 -9.41 -5.37
C HIS A 226 1.00 -8.80 -4.73
N LEU A 227 2.13 -8.74 -5.46
CA LEU A 227 3.36 -8.12 -4.94
C LEU A 227 3.13 -6.66 -4.52
N ILE A 228 2.41 -5.88 -5.33
CA ILE A 228 2.05 -4.51 -5.00
C ILE A 228 1.17 -4.48 -3.74
N ALA A 229 0.12 -5.28 -3.70
CA ALA A 229 -0.82 -5.30 -2.58
C ALA A 229 -0.13 -5.62 -1.25
N VAL A 230 0.66 -6.70 -1.16
CA VAL A 230 1.34 -7.10 0.09
C VAL A 230 2.40 -6.09 0.52
N THR A 231 3.05 -5.43 -0.45
CA THR A 231 4.06 -4.41 -0.14
C THR A 231 3.42 -3.15 0.42
N GLU A 232 2.40 -2.62 -0.24
CA GLU A 232 1.74 -1.38 0.16
C GLU A 232 0.93 -1.53 1.46
N VAL A 233 0.22 -2.64 1.61
CA VAL A 233 -0.49 -2.98 2.85
C VAL A 233 0.51 -3.11 4.01
N GLY A 234 1.61 -3.82 3.82
CA GLY A 234 2.66 -3.97 4.83
C GLY A 234 3.35 -2.65 5.20
N GLN A 235 3.62 -1.78 4.22
CA GLN A 235 4.19 -0.44 4.45
C GLN A 235 3.24 0.43 5.28
N ALA A 236 1.96 0.47 4.92
CA ALA A 236 0.97 1.27 5.61
C ALA A 236 0.71 0.77 7.05
N TYR A 237 0.69 -0.56 7.24
CA TYR A 237 0.61 -1.17 8.56
C TYR A 237 1.79 -0.78 9.45
N SER A 238 3.01 -0.91 8.93
CA SER A 238 4.24 -0.55 9.65
C SER A 238 4.33 0.95 9.94
N GLU A 239 3.82 1.80 9.04
CA GLU A 239 3.68 3.24 9.30
C GLU A 239 2.72 3.51 10.45
N GLY A 240 1.56 2.82 10.46
CA GLY A 240 0.60 2.92 11.57
C GLY A 240 1.24 2.59 12.92
N ASN A 241 2.00 1.49 12.98
CA ASN A 241 2.77 1.13 14.17
C ASN A 241 3.73 2.25 14.59
N HIS A 242 4.50 2.78 13.64
CA HIS A 242 5.51 3.80 13.89
C HIS A 242 4.92 5.13 14.40
N ILE A 243 3.78 5.56 13.83
CA ILE A 243 3.06 6.77 14.24
C ILE A 243 2.67 6.74 15.74
N VAL A 244 2.26 5.57 16.26
CA VAL A 244 1.96 5.42 17.70
C VAL A 244 3.21 5.68 18.53
N GLY A 245 4.34 5.07 18.18
CA GLY A 245 5.61 5.29 18.86
C GLY A 245 6.07 6.76 18.84
N GLU A 246 5.98 7.41 17.65
CA GLU A 246 6.30 8.84 17.51
C GLU A 246 5.41 9.71 18.39
N THR A 247 4.12 9.42 18.43
CA THR A 247 3.15 10.18 19.22
C THR A 247 3.44 10.07 20.72
N LEU A 248 3.78 8.87 21.19
CA LEU A 248 4.15 8.65 22.60
C LEU A 248 5.48 9.31 22.96
N ARG A 249 6.48 9.21 22.06
CA ARG A 249 7.76 9.92 22.23
C ARG A 249 7.56 11.43 22.32
N ASP A 250 6.76 12.01 21.43
CA ASP A 250 6.48 13.45 21.41
C ASP A 250 5.71 13.89 22.67
N ALA A 251 4.96 12.98 23.30
CA ALA A 251 4.35 13.17 24.60
C ALA A 251 5.34 13.04 25.79
N GLY A 252 6.64 12.81 25.50
CA GLY A 252 7.70 12.77 26.49
C GLY A 252 8.04 11.38 27.03
N LEU A 253 7.47 10.30 26.47
CA LEU A 253 7.84 8.96 26.86
C LEU A 253 9.16 8.55 26.17
N LYS A 254 10.01 7.87 26.91
CA LYS A 254 11.22 7.27 26.39
C LYS A 254 10.83 5.96 25.70
N MET A 255 11.00 5.88 24.38
CA MET A 255 10.57 4.75 23.58
C MET A 255 11.76 4.00 23.00
N GLU A 256 11.66 2.68 22.92
CA GLU A 256 12.54 1.79 22.18
C GLU A 256 11.77 0.99 21.15
N LYS A 257 12.49 0.51 20.14
CA LYS A 257 11.93 -0.30 19.07
C LYS A 257 12.84 -1.48 18.75
N ARG A 258 12.23 -2.53 18.20
CA ARG A 258 12.93 -3.74 17.77
C ARG A 258 12.35 -4.24 16.47
N TRP A 259 13.24 -4.70 15.58
CA TRP A 259 12.85 -5.37 14.35
C TRP A 259 12.57 -6.85 14.64
N LEU A 260 11.38 -7.34 14.25
CA LEU A 260 11.02 -8.74 14.40
C LEU A 260 10.95 -9.40 13.03
N VAL A 261 11.82 -10.41 12.80
CA VAL A 261 11.74 -11.27 11.60
C VAL A 261 10.85 -12.49 11.86
N MET A 262 10.32 -13.06 10.78
CA MET A 262 9.53 -14.29 10.88
C MET A 262 10.37 -15.53 11.17
N GLY A 263 11.69 -15.48 10.91
CA GLY A 263 12.65 -16.54 11.26
C GLY A 263 12.54 -17.81 10.42
N ASP A 264 11.94 -17.70 9.23
CA ASP A 264 11.88 -18.78 8.24
C ASP A 264 12.94 -18.60 7.13
N GLU A 265 13.03 -19.57 6.23
CA GLU A 265 13.96 -19.60 5.09
C GLU A 265 13.78 -18.44 4.10
N ARG A 266 12.64 -17.71 4.15
CA ARG A 266 12.36 -16.54 3.33
C ARG A 266 12.83 -15.24 3.98
N THR A 267 13.42 -15.30 5.17
CA THR A 267 13.97 -14.12 5.84
C THR A 267 15.28 -13.73 5.19
N CYS A 268 15.36 -12.52 4.66
CA CYS A 268 16.56 -12.05 3.96
C CYS A 268 17.66 -11.61 4.92
N PRO A 269 18.94 -11.62 4.49
CA PRO A 269 20.08 -11.21 5.32
C PRO A 269 19.98 -9.78 5.88
N VAL A 270 19.38 -8.86 5.12
CA VAL A 270 19.16 -7.46 5.55
C VAL A 270 18.24 -7.41 6.77
N CYS A 271 17.13 -8.14 6.72
CA CYS A 271 16.17 -8.21 7.83
C CYS A 271 16.78 -8.92 9.05
N MET A 272 17.57 -9.97 8.84
CA MET A 272 18.31 -10.65 9.92
C MET A 272 19.31 -9.72 10.60
N GLY A 273 20.04 -8.90 9.83
CA GLY A 273 20.94 -7.88 10.38
C GLY A 273 20.21 -6.83 11.24
N ASN A 274 18.99 -6.47 10.87
CA ASN A 274 18.18 -5.54 11.65
C ASN A 274 17.67 -6.16 12.96
N GLU A 275 17.29 -7.44 12.97
CA GLU A 275 16.87 -8.13 14.19
C GLU A 275 18.03 -8.31 15.16
N GLY A 276 19.26 -8.48 14.63
CA GLY A 276 20.46 -8.76 15.41
C GLY A 276 20.87 -7.65 16.38
N VAL A 277 20.36 -6.41 16.24
CA VAL A 277 20.65 -5.30 17.16
C VAL A 277 19.71 -5.23 18.37
N ASP A 278 18.70 -6.12 18.44
CA ASP A 278 17.73 -6.20 19.52
C ASP A 278 16.97 -4.86 19.73
N TRP A 279 16.78 -4.38 20.95
CA TRP A 279 16.13 -3.13 21.26
C TRP A 279 17.05 -1.93 21.04
N ILE A 280 16.59 -0.94 20.29
CA ILE A 280 17.31 0.30 20.01
C ILE A 280 16.43 1.51 20.35
N PRO A 281 17.03 2.69 20.65
CA PRO A 281 16.29 3.94 20.81
C PRO A 281 15.38 4.20 19.61
N PHE A 282 14.17 4.71 19.86
CA PHE A 282 13.15 4.89 18.84
C PHE A 282 13.62 5.75 17.64
N ASP A 283 14.45 6.76 17.91
CA ASP A 283 14.97 7.68 16.89
C ASP A 283 16.18 7.14 16.13
N GLN A 284 16.72 6.00 16.52
CA GLN A 284 17.86 5.39 15.82
C GLN A 284 17.39 4.59 14.60
N MET A 285 18.14 4.67 13.50
CA MET A 285 17.97 3.79 12.35
C MET A 285 18.48 2.37 12.64
N PHE A 286 17.80 1.39 12.05
CA PHE A 286 18.32 0.02 12.00
C PHE A 286 19.55 -0.06 11.08
N PRO A 287 20.39 -1.12 11.18
CA PRO A 287 21.60 -1.27 10.35
C PRO A 287 21.37 -1.13 8.85
N SER A 288 20.19 -1.45 8.35
CA SER A 288 19.83 -1.27 6.95
C SER A 288 19.51 0.19 6.54
N GLY A 289 19.62 1.15 7.46
CA GLY A 289 19.23 2.55 7.23
C GLY A 289 17.74 2.83 7.27
N HIS A 290 16.91 1.87 7.67
CA HIS A 290 15.47 2.03 7.78
C HIS A 290 15.06 2.38 9.22
N MET A 291 14.04 3.21 9.36
CA MET A 291 13.45 3.54 10.66
C MET A 291 12.49 2.45 11.15
N ARG A 292 11.95 1.63 10.25
CA ARG A 292 10.95 0.60 10.50
C ARG A 292 10.91 -0.43 9.36
N PRO A 293 10.27 -1.61 9.52
CA PRO A 293 9.91 -2.45 8.38
C PRO A 293 8.97 -1.70 7.39
N LEU A 294 8.95 -1.96 6.08
CA LEU A 294 9.65 -3.01 5.37
C LEU A 294 10.96 -2.46 4.77
N ALA A 295 11.99 -3.32 4.71
CA ALA A 295 13.25 -2.97 4.05
C ALA A 295 13.24 -3.27 2.53
N HIS A 296 12.29 -4.07 2.04
CA HIS A 296 12.18 -4.47 0.64
C HIS A 296 10.73 -4.89 0.30
N PRO A 297 10.36 -4.98 -1.00
CA PRO A 297 9.06 -5.50 -1.41
C PRO A 297 8.77 -6.89 -0.81
N ALA A 298 7.51 -7.13 -0.45
CA ALA A 298 7.04 -8.37 0.19
C ALA A 298 7.77 -8.77 1.48
N CYS A 299 8.39 -7.84 2.18
CA CYS A 299 8.94 -8.07 3.51
C CYS A 299 7.81 -8.36 4.51
N ARG A 300 7.99 -9.38 5.35
CA ARG A 300 6.98 -9.83 6.33
C ARG A 300 7.33 -9.46 7.77
N CYS A 301 8.43 -8.73 7.96
CA CYS A 301 8.89 -8.31 9.29
C CYS A 301 7.91 -7.38 9.97
N ASP A 302 7.94 -7.36 11.29
CA ASP A 302 7.11 -6.50 12.14
C ASP A 302 7.98 -5.57 13.00
N LEU A 303 7.36 -4.53 13.55
CA LEU A 303 7.97 -3.59 14.47
C LEU A 303 7.41 -3.81 15.88
N LEU A 304 8.28 -4.10 16.83
CA LEU A 304 7.96 -4.10 18.25
C LEU A 304 8.38 -2.78 18.87
N MET A 305 7.62 -2.31 19.84
CA MET A 305 7.93 -1.10 20.59
C MET A 305 7.65 -1.29 22.08
N GLN A 306 8.40 -0.56 22.90
CA GLN A 306 8.19 -0.50 24.35
C GLN A 306 8.51 0.88 24.88
N ALA A 307 7.83 1.23 25.98
CA ALA A 307 8.22 2.38 26.79
C ALA A 307 9.29 1.94 27.80
N VAL A 308 10.29 2.78 27.98
CA VAL A 308 11.39 2.55 28.96
C VAL A 308 11.17 3.47 30.15
N THR A 309 11.19 2.90 31.35
CA THR A 309 11.07 3.64 32.63
C THR A 309 12.36 4.34 32.99
#